data_12581d7d67b589821707dafc8c840048
#
_entry.id   12581d7d67b589821707dafc8c840048
#
_cell.length_a   1.000
_cell.length_b   1.000
_cell.length_c   1.000
_cell.angle_alpha   90.00
_cell.angle_beta   90.00
_cell.angle_gamma   90.00
#
_symmetry.space_group_name_H-M   'P 1'
#
loop_
_entity.id
_entity.type
_entity.pdbx_description
1 polymer ?
#
loop_
_entity_poly.entity_id
_entity_poly.type
_entity_poly.pdbx_seq_one_letter_code
_entity_poly.pdbx_strand_id
1 'polypeptide(L)'
;PFAEIEPAMNITNLMPTPKQNDETDDEIEFSADVIESDNTKGRIVATGNVDIAYNNMFLRADKVVYDQVDDIVTATGNVAFTQENGNVIYADYVTASDKMSRAFMEKIKVKMIDGTTIYADSFRKRVNDDKVIEHAMYTPCDFCENVAPLWQINARKVKHDSANQNVNYNDAVLKVKNVPVLYTPYLSHPDPKVKRRSGFLAPTIGKNSYLGGTLQTPYFFDIDEHQDFTFTPIFTTDKDIVMLGKYNKYFYSGEMSTDGSYLHDKAEDRQGNRGHIFAYGRYEINNYWLFDTDLKYVSDDLYLKELSLPQKDDAWLVSTIRSQMFDNRDYASIEAYYYKLVSYNLQEADKNEYNRQNSNKPFVVPLMMYENISESNEYGAYFKNTFSFASVYHEDDKNGQRMSMINYWVLPYTSRFGEKYRFVASLKSDLYYINSYRNTYNEEYTGAVTRVFPQVGVEWKYPFIRTGKDFSHIIEPVVLAVFAPNGGNEDKKIPNEDSQDIDLDDSNILNLDRFSGYDRNDTGSR
;
A
#
# COMPACT_ATOMS: atom_id res chain seq x y z
N PRO A 1 17.15 3.73 -4.13
CA PRO A 1 16.28 3.17 -3.12
C PRO A 1 17.14 2.95 -1.90
N PHE A 2 17.02 3.86 -0.95
CA PHE A 2 17.59 3.64 0.36
C PHE A 2 16.66 2.66 1.06
N ALA A 3 17.23 1.54 1.53
CA ALA A 3 16.50 0.61 2.39
C ALA A 3 15.86 1.42 3.53
N GLU A 4 14.60 1.17 3.81
CA GLU A 4 13.93 1.68 5.00
C GLU A 4 14.85 1.37 6.18
N ILE A 5 15.29 2.43 6.87
CA ILE A 5 16.03 2.29 8.13
C ILE A 5 14.99 1.81 9.13
N GLU A 6 14.98 0.50 9.40
CA GLU A 6 14.17 -0.02 10.49
C GLU A 6 14.53 0.72 11.79
N PRO A 7 13.53 1.15 12.55
CA PRO A 7 13.77 1.99 13.72
C PRO A 7 14.47 1.19 14.81
N ALA A 8 15.60 1.74 15.22
CA ALA A 8 16.20 1.74 16.54
C ALA A 8 15.87 0.58 17.52
N MET A 9 16.94 -0.04 17.93
CA MET A 9 17.18 -0.83 19.16
C MET A 9 15.91 -1.30 19.93
N ASN A 10 15.46 -2.50 19.61
CA ASN A 10 14.39 -3.15 20.39
C ASN A 10 14.98 -3.73 21.70
N ILE A 11 15.03 -2.92 22.76
CA ILE A 11 15.48 -3.34 24.09
C ILE A 11 14.41 -4.07 24.90
N THR A 12 13.18 -4.19 24.39
CA THR A 12 12.09 -4.87 25.09
C THR A 12 12.32 -6.37 25.22
N ASN A 13 13.10 -6.96 24.31
CA ASN A 13 13.39 -8.39 24.29
C ASN A 13 14.68 -8.79 25.03
N LEU A 14 15.35 -7.85 25.73
CA LEU A 14 16.59 -8.16 26.45
C LEU A 14 16.38 -9.03 27.70
N MET A 15 15.15 -9.13 28.20
CA MET A 15 14.78 -10.03 29.29
C MET A 15 13.33 -10.49 29.17
N PRO A 16 13.02 -11.79 29.36
CA PRO A 16 11.65 -12.26 29.39
C PRO A 16 10.89 -11.63 30.57
N THR A 17 9.66 -11.23 30.33
CA THR A 17 8.70 -10.91 31.38
C THR A 17 8.19 -12.24 31.98
N PRO A 18 8.12 -12.40 33.31
CA PRO A 18 7.53 -13.59 33.89
C PRO A 18 6.10 -13.76 33.39
N LYS A 19 5.77 -14.87 32.74
CA LYS A 19 4.37 -15.23 32.48
C LYS A 19 3.66 -15.44 33.84
N GLN A 20 2.56 -14.76 34.08
CA GLN A 20 1.63 -15.10 35.14
C GLN A 20 0.90 -16.40 34.76
N ASN A 21 1.10 -17.44 35.59
CA ASN A 21 0.34 -18.68 35.76
C ASN A 21 0.17 -19.62 34.57
N ASP A 22 0.93 -20.71 34.62
CA ASP A 22 0.36 -22.05 34.61
C ASP A 22 1.28 -22.93 35.45
N GLU A 23 0.72 -23.61 36.47
CA GLU A 23 1.41 -24.60 37.28
C GLU A 23 1.67 -25.84 36.43
N THR A 24 2.76 -25.83 35.68
CA THR A 24 3.45 -27.02 35.21
C THR A 24 4.73 -27.13 36.02
N ASP A 25 5.01 -28.30 36.55
CA ASP A 25 6.29 -28.64 37.21
C ASP A 25 7.42 -28.49 36.16
N ASP A 26 7.97 -27.28 36.07
CA ASP A 26 9.06 -26.95 35.17
C ASP A 26 10.37 -27.42 35.82
N GLU A 27 10.89 -28.56 35.37
CA GLU A 27 12.21 -29.07 35.81
C GLU A 27 13.31 -28.10 35.36
N ILE A 28 14.10 -27.63 36.33
CA ILE A 28 15.37 -26.90 36.07
C ILE A 28 16.47 -27.94 35.97
N GLU A 29 17.02 -28.11 34.76
CA GLU A 29 18.23 -28.91 34.57
C GLU A 29 19.45 -28.07 34.93
N PHE A 30 20.30 -28.65 35.77
CA PHE A 30 21.47 -27.94 36.32
C PHE A 30 22.71 -28.85 36.33
N SER A 31 23.81 -28.38 35.76
CA SER A 31 25.12 -29.08 35.84
C SER A 31 26.26 -28.12 36.12
N ALA A 32 27.29 -28.60 36.86
CA ALA A 32 28.54 -27.89 37.15
C ALA A 32 29.63 -28.86 37.54
N ASP A 33 30.91 -28.46 37.44
CA ASP A 33 32.03 -29.29 37.88
C ASP A 33 32.01 -29.48 39.40
N VAL A 34 31.68 -28.43 40.18
CA VAL A 34 31.60 -28.45 41.65
C VAL A 34 30.33 -27.69 42.10
N ILE A 35 29.57 -28.31 43.00
CA ILE A 35 28.40 -27.69 43.63
C ILE A 35 28.62 -27.72 45.15
N GLU A 36 28.62 -26.56 45.78
CA GLU A 36 28.71 -26.38 47.23
C GLU A 36 27.41 -25.79 47.74
N SER A 37 26.83 -26.40 48.81
CA SER A 37 25.62 -25.88 49.46
C SER A 37 25.95 -25.56 50.92
N ASP A 38 25.77 -24.32 51.33
CA ASP A 38 25.85 -23.86 52.74
C ASP A 38 24.43 -23.62 53.27
N ASN A 39 23.86 -24.66 53.83
CA ASN A 39 22.52 -24.62 54.41
C ASN A 39 22.39 -23.64 55.58
N THR A 40 23.49 -23.26 56.25
CA THR A 40 23.45 -22.31 57.36
C THR A 40 23.34 -20.87 56.88
N LYS A 41 23.81 -20.58 55.68
CA LYS A 41 23.74 -19.27 55.02
C LYS A 41 22.69 -19.22 53.91
N GLY A 42 22.04 -20.35 53.61
CA GLY A 42 21.07 -20.41 52.51
C GLY A 42 21.69 -20.12 51.13
N ARG A 43 22.95 -20.55 50.91
CA ARG A 43 23.69 -20.22 49.69
C ARG A 43 24.12 -21.46 48.94
N ILE A 44 23.89 -21.49 47.64
CA ILE A 44 24.35 -22.51 46.71
C ILE A 44 25.38 -21.87 45.77
N VAL A 45 26.55 -22.50 45.63
CA VAL A 45 27.65 -22.05 44.75
C VAL A 45 27.95 -23.17 43.78
N ALA A 46 27.83 -22.91 42.49
CA ALA A 46 28.24 -23.75 41.39
C ALA A 46 29.49 -23.16 40.74
N THR A 47 30.49 -23.96 40.47
CA THR A 47 31.77 -23.50 39.91
C THR A 47 32.24 -24.49 38.83
N GLY A 48 32.74 -23.95 37.73
CA GLY A 48 33.28 -24.70 36.57
C GLY A 48 32.19 -25.20 35.66
N ASN A 49 32.20 -24.77 34.39
CA ASN A 49 31.29 -25.18 33.32
C ASN A 49 29.81 -25.28 33.77
N VAL A 50 29.34 -24.23 34.42
CA VAL A 50 27.94 -24.21 34.91
C VAL A 50 27.00 -24.06 33.73
N ASP A 51 26.12 -25.06 33.55
CA ASP A 51 25.02 -25.03 32.57
C ASP A 51 23.68 -25.14 33.31
N ILE A 52 22.77 -24.22 33.01
CA ILE A 52 21.40 -24.20 33.56
C ILE A 52 20.43 -24.11 32.40
N ALA A 53 19.48 -25.04 32.33
CA ALA A 53 18.42 -25.04 31.34
C ALA A 53 17.05 -24.91 32.03
N TYR A 54 16.20 -24.02 31.49
CA TYR A 54 14.85 -23.79 31.97
C TYR A 54 13.98 -23.26 30.83
N ASN A 55 12.90 -23.93 30.48
CA ASN A 55 11.92 -23.50 29.47
C ASN A 55 12.52 -22.95 28.17
N ASN A 56 13.35 -23.71 27.47
CA ASN A 56 14.06 -23.29 26.26
C ASN A 56 15.02 -22.10 26.44
N MET A 57 15.33 -21.73 27.68
CA MET A 57 16.37 -20.78 28.03
C MET A 57 17.58 -21.51 28.57
N PHE A 58 18.79 -21.07 28.17
CA PHE A 58 20.05 -21.70 28.58
C PHE A 58 20.97 -20.63 29.14
N LEU A 59 21.49 -20.86 30.35
CA LEU A 59 22.53 -20.04 30.96
C LEU A 59 23.79 -20.87 31.13
N ARG A 60 24.90 -20.36 30.60
CA ARG A 60 26.27 -20.89 30.82
C ARG A 60 27.10 -19.82 31.52
N ALA A 61 27.94 -20.24 32.50
CA ALA A 61 28.85 -19.35 33.21
C ALA A 61 30.01 -20.14 33.83
N ASP A 62 31.08 -19.45 34.20
CA ASP A 62 32.19 -20.09 34.94
C ASP A 62 31.80 -20.32 36.41
N LYS A 63 30.94 -19.46 36.97
CA LYS A 63 30.46 -19.56 38.35
C LYS A 63 29.06 -18.97 38.50
N VAL A 64 28.20 -19.68 39.22
CA VAL A 64 26.85 -19.19 39.62
C VAL A 64 26.72 -19.29 41.15
N VAL A 65 26.21 -18.25 41.76
CA VAL A 65 25.89 -18.18 43.19
C VAL A 65 24.42 -17.87 43.33
N TYR A 66 23.67 -18.70 44.02
CA TYR A 66 22.29 -18.46 44.41
C TYR A 66 22.15 -18.25 45.91
N ASP A 67 21.75 -17.07 46.29
CA ASP A 67 21.42 -16.73 47.67
C ASP A 67 19.89 -16.89 47.86
N GLN A 68 19.53 -17.95 48.58
CA GLN A 68 18.13 -18.32 48.83
C GLN A 68 17.41 -17.36 49.81
N VAL A 69 18.16 -16.63 50.63
CA VAL A 69 17.60 -15.71 51.62
C VAL A 69 17.13 -14.43 50.94
N ASP A 70 17.97 -13.89 50.05
CA ASP A 70 17.72 -12.65 49.35
C ASP A 70 17.10 -12.88 47.96
N ASP A 71 16.91 -14.14 47.53
CA ASP A 71 16.47 -14.56 46.19
C ASP A 71 17.33 -13.91 45.07
N ILE A 72 18.66 -13.94 45.23
CA ILE A 72 19.59 -13.34 44.32
C ILE A 72 20.41 -14.42 43.61
N VAL A 73 20.36 -14.42 42.28
CA VAL A 73 21.26 -15.21 41.42
C VAL A 73 22.34 -14.31 40.88
N THR A 74 23.60 -14.73 41.01
CA THR A 74 24.76 -14.04 40.45
C THR A 74 25.57 -15.01 39.58
N ALA A 75 25.75 -14.68 38.29
CA ALA A 75 26.58 -15.41 37.35
C ALA A 75 27.83 -14.57 36.98
N THR A 76 28.98 -15.20 36.96
CA THR A 76 30.25 -14.51 36.66
C THR A 76 31.14 -15.37 35.76
N GLY A 77 31.87 -14.69 34.88
CA GLY A 77 32.83 -15.27 33.95
C GLY A 77 32.18 -15.95 32.76
N ASN A 78 32.48 -15.49 31.57
CA ASN A 78 31.98 -16.02 30.28
C ASN A 78 30.46 -16.32 30.26
N VAL A 79 29.66 -15.43 30.88
CA VAL A 79 28.24 -15.64 30.96
C VAL A 79 27.61 -15.57 29.55
N ALA A 80 26.90 -16.63 29.16
CA ALA A 80 26.14 -16.69 27.93
C ALA A 80 24.69 -17.12 28.26
N PHE A 81 23.73 -16.27 27.96
CA PHE A 81 22.31 -16.53 28.21
C PHE A 81 21.56 -16.55 26.89
N THR A 82 21.01 -17.71 26.53
CA THR A 82 20.16 -17.88 25.36
C THR A 82 18.72 -17.74 25.79
N GLN A 83 18.00 -16.82 25.15
CA GLN A 83 16.58 -16.56 25.40
C GLN A 83 15.67 -17.50 24.60
N GLU A 84 14.43 -17.65 25.01
CA GLU A 84 13.40 -18.47 24.34
C GLU A 84 13.22 -18.10 22.85
N ASN A 85 13.40 -16.82 22.50
CA ASN A 85 13.34 -16.32 21.12
C ASN A 85 14.65 -16.54 20.33
N GLY A 86 15.65 -17.23 20.90
CA GLY A 86 16.94 -17.55 20.27
C GLY A 86 17.99 -16.45 20.30
N ASN A 87 17.71 -15.27 20.87
CA ASN A 87 18.72 -14.25 21.09
C ASN A 87 19.73 -14.70 22.15
N VAL A 88 21.01 -14.35 21.97
CA VAL A 88 22.09 -14.72 22.92
C VAL A 88 22.67 -13.45 23.54
N ILE A 89 22.72 -13.41 24.87
CA ILE A 89 23.31 -12.34 25.66
C ILE A 89 24.62 -12.87 26.27
N TYR A 90 25.72 -12.23 25.93
CA TYR A 90 27.02 -12.45 26.57
C TYR A 90 27.29 -11.34 27.58
N ALA A 91 27.84 -11.67 28.74
CA ALA A 91 28.22 -10.71 29.77
C ALA A 91 29.37 -11.22 30.62
N ASP A 92 30.13 -10.33 31.27
CA ASP A 92 31.16 -10.72 32.24
C ASP A 92 30.51 -10.98 33.62
N TYR A 93 29.45 -10.25 33.93
CA TYR A 93 28.76 -10.31 35.20
C TYR A 93 27.24 -10.12 35.02
N VAL A 94 26.47 -10.96 35.68
CA VAL A 94 25.01 -10.88 35.74
C VAL A 94 24.53 -11.09 37.17
N THR A 95 23.64 -10.23 37.65
CA THR A 95 22.89 -10.48 38.88
C THR A 95 21.41 -10.22 38.64
N ALA A 96 20.58 -11.09 39.20
CA ALA A 96 19.13 -10.98 39.12
C ALA A 96 18.48 -11.33 40.45
N SER A 97 17.38 -10.69 40.79
CA SER A 97 16.59 -10.91 42.01
C SER A 97 15.12 -10.83 41.76
N ASP A 98 14.34 -11.26 42.75
CA ASP A 98 12.85 -11.20 42.72
C ASP A 98 12.29 -11.87 41.46
N LYS A 99 12.68 -13.09 41.17
CA LYS A 99 12.28 -13.83 39.95
C LYS A 99 12.56 -13.03 38.66
N MET A 100 13.74 -12.42 38.55
CA MET A 100 14.19 -11.56 37.45
C MET A 100 13.41 -10.25 37.28
N SER A 101 12.66 -9.79 38.26
CA SER A 101 12.05 -8.45 38.23
C SER A 101 13.09 -7.34 38.31
N ARG A 102 14.24 -7.59 38.91
CA ARG A 102 15.45 -6.75 38.90
C ARG A 102 16.58 -7.52 38.26
N ALA A 103 17.37 -6.85 37.43
CA ALA A 103 18.58 -7.41 36.88
C ALA A 103 19.63 -6.33 36.62
N PHE A 104 20.91 -6.71 36.77
CA PHE A 104 22.06 -5.91 36.41
C PHE A 104 23.06 -6.77 35.66
N MET A 105 23.63 -6.24 34.58
CA MET A 105 24.65 -6.91 33.76
C MET A 105 25.75 -5.92 33.39
N GLU A 106 26.96 -6.42 33.24
CA GLU A 106 28.13 -5.65 32.81
C GLU A 106 28.80 -6.24 31.56
N LYS A 107 29.33 -5.34 30.71
CA LYS A 107 30.01 -5.65 29.46
C LYS A 107 29.20 -6.58 28.56
N ILE A 108 28.07 -6.10 28.15
CA ILE A 108 27.08 -6.88 27.45
C ILE A 108 27.33 -6.85 25.94
N LYS A 109 27.20 -8.03 25.33
CA LYS A 109 27.06 -8.22 23.89
C LYS A 109 25.80 -9.05 23.64
N VAL A 110 24.80 -8.47 23.01
CA VAL A 110 23.57 -9.19 22.58
C VAL A 110 23.71 -9.50 21.11
N LYS A 111 23.56 -10.76 20.74
CA LYS A 111 23.44 -11.21 19.35
C LYS A 111 21.98 -11.63 19.10
N MET A 112 21.29 -10.94 18.21
CA MET A 112 19.92 -11.25 17.83
C MET A 112 19.89 -12.24 16.66
N ILE A 113 18.76 -12.95 16.49
CA ILE A 113 18.56 -13.92 15.39
C ILE A 113 18.68 -13.27 14.01
N ASP A 114 18.22 -12.02 13.86
CA ASP A 114 18.29 -11.25 12.62
C ASP A 114 19.71 -10.76 12.26
N GLY A 115 20.74 -11.13 13.04
CA GLY A 115 22.11 -10.70 12.86
C GLY A 115 22.45 -9.39 13.55
N THR A 116 21.49 -8.69 14.11
CA THR A 116 21.70 -7.45 14.86
C THR A 116 22.56 -7.68 16.10
N THR A 117 23.50 -6.77 16.37
CA THR A 117 24.37 -6.82 17.54
C THR A 117 24.25 -5.53 18.36
N ILE A 118 24.10 -5.69 19.67
CA ILE A 118 24.11 -4.60 20.65
C ILE A 118 25.29 -4.82 21.61
N TYR A 119 26.07 -3.78 21.83
CA TYR A 119 27.08 -3.74 22.88
C TYR A 119 26.69 -2.69 23.90
N ALA A 120 27.00 -2.93 25.18
CA ALA A 120 26.83 -1.93 26.22
C ALA A 120 27.78 -2.17 27.42
N ASP A 121 28.12 -1.10 28.11
CA ASP A 121 28.92 -1.21 29.33
C ASP A 121 28.09 -1.80 30.48
N SER A 122 26.84 -1.37 30.60
CA SER A 122 25.94 -1.91 31.62
C SER A 122 24.48 -1.90 31.18
N PHE A 123 23.72 -2.86 31.74
CA PHE A 123 22.27 -2.96 31.63
C PHE A 123 21.66 -3.06 33.03
N ARG A 124 20.58 -2.35 33.29
CA ARG A 124 19.83 -2.42 34.53
C ARG A 124 18.33 -2.48 34.27
N LYS A 125 17.68 -3.52 34.80
CA LYS A 125 16.23 -3.65 34.86
C LYS A 125 15.73 -3.34 36.27
N ARG A 126 14.66 -2.56 36.39
CA ARG A 126 13.99 -2.21 37.66
C ARG A 126 12.68 -2.96 37.81
N VAL A 127 12.14 -2.99 39.02
CA VAL A 127 10.87 -3.67 39.36
C VAL A 127 9.68 -3.20 38.50
N ASN A 128 9.65 -1.92 38.12
CA ASN A 128 8.63 -1.34 37.24
C ASN A 128 8.88 -1.65 35.74
N ASP A 129 9.75 -2.61 35.42
CA ASP A 129 10.18 -3.01 34.10
C ASP A 129 10.93 -1.92 33.29
N ASP A 130 11.27 -0.78 33.91
CA ASP A 130 12.17 0.20 33.29
C ASP A 130 13.55 -0.41 33.07
N LYS A 131 14.08 -0.22 31.85
CA LYS A 131 15.41 -0.71 31.47
C LYS A 131 16.31 0.47 31.15
N VAL A 132 17.53 0.42 31.63
CA VAL A 132 18.56 1.44 31.40
C VAL A 132 19.81 0.75 30.87
N ILE A 133 20.32 1.23 29.75
CA ILE A 133 21.55 0.78 29.12
C ILE A 133 22.51 1.96 29.06
N GLU A 134 23.74 1.76 29.46
CA GLU A 134 24.80 2.78 29.43
C GLU A 134 25.86 2.45 28.39
N HIS A 135 26.27 3.47 27.62
CA HIS A 135 27.22 3.39 26.51
C HIS A 135 26.85 2.32 25.48
N ALA A 136 25.59 2.40 25.03
CA ALA A 136 25.04 1.46 24.05
C ALA A 136 25.60 1.72 22.64
N MET A 137 25.93 0.65 21.94
CA MET A 137 26.20 0.64 20.50
C MET A 137 25.31 -0.40 19.84
N TYR A 138 24.57 0.03 18.84
CA TYR A 138 23.68 -0.79 18.04
C TYR A 138 24.17 -0.84 16.59
N THR A 139 24.18 -2.01 15.99
CA THR A 139 24.43 -2.19 14.55
C THR A 139 23.70 -3.43 14.02
N PRO A 140 23.03 -3.34 12.86
CA PRO A 140 22.45 -4.51 12.18
C PRO A 140 23.46 -5.27 11.33
N CYS A 141 24.72 -4.83 11.30
CA CYS A 141 25.77 -5.50 10.53
C CYS A 141 26.40 -6.62 11.36
N ASP A 142 26.56 -7.80 10.77
CA ASP A 142 27.34 -8.89 11.37
C ASP A 142 28.81 -8.46 11.48
N PHE A 143 29.34 -8.47 12.68
CA PHE A 143 30.72 -8.05 12.95
C PHE A 143 31.69 -9.17 12.59
N CYS A 144 32.43 -9.01 11.50
CA CYS A 144 33.72 -9.70 11.37
C CYS A 144 34.75 -8.98 12.27
N GLU A 145 35.41 -9.69 13.16
CA GLU A 145 36.50 -9.17 14.00
C GLU A 145 37.49 -8.37 13.13
N ASN A 146 37.58 -7.06 13.32
CA ASN A 146 38.44 -6.08 12.62
C ASN A 146 37.82 -5.26 11.45
N VAL A 147 36.55 -5.35 11.16
CA VAL A 147 35.94 -4.45 10.16
C VAL A 147 34.87 -3.56 10.82
N ALA A 148 35.02 -2.26 10.71
CA ALA A 148 34.01 -1.33 11.21
C ALA A 148 32.65 -1.57 10.51
N PRO A 149 31.53 -1.60 11.25
CA PRO A 149 30.22 -1.76 10.65
C PRO A 149 29.95 -0.65 9.64
N LEU A 150 29.14 -0.97 8.61
CA LEU A 150 28.75 0.02 7.61
C LEU A 150 28.12 1.25 8.27
N TRP A 151 27.27 1.02 9.27
CA TRP A 151 26.72 2.06 10.14
C TRP A 151 26.44 1.53 11.55
N GLN A 152 26.45 2.44 12.51
CA GLN A 152 26.13 2.16 13.91
C GLN A 152 25.56 3.37 14.61
N ILE A 153 24.72 3.13 15.60
CA ILE A 153 24.21 4.16 16.52
C ILE A 153 24.89 3.95 17.89
N ASN A 154 25.56 4.98 18.36
CA ASN A 154 26.10 5.00 19.71
C ASN A 154 25.28 5.96 20.57
N ALA A 155 24.91 5.56 21.78
CA ALA A 155 24.21 6.42 22.73
C ALA A 155 24.88 6.32 24.10
N ARG A 156 25.05 7.45 24.77
CA ARG A 156 25.61 7.46 26.13
C ARG A 156 24.68 6.75 27.11
N LYS A 157 23.37 6.92 26.92
CA LYS A 157 22.35 6.27 27.75
C LYS A 157 21.08 6.02 26.94
N VAL A 158 20.55 4.80 27.06
CA VAL A 158 19.23 4.44 26.54
C VAL A 158 18.34 4.04 27.71
N LYS A 159 17.18 4.67 27.83
CA LYS A 159 16.16 4.34 28.84
C LYS A 159 14.89 3.86 28.14
N HIS A 160 14.48 2.64 28.40
CA HIS A 160 13.14 2.16 28.12
C HIS A 160 12.23 2.47 29.31
N ASP A 161 11.27 3.32 29.11
CA ASP A 161 10.25 3.74 30.08
C ASP A 161 8.99 2.92 29.83
N SER A 162 8.82 1.86 30.59
CA SER A 162 7.72 0.91 30.40
C SER A 162 6.36 1.51 30.73
N ALA A 163 6.29 2.45 31.68
CA ALA A 163 5.04 3.11 32.05
C ALA A 163 4.51 4.03 30.94
N ASN A 164 5.43 4.77 30.28
CA ASN A 164 5.10 5.67 29.18
C ASN A 164 5.28 5.02 27.80
N GLN A 165 5.72 3.75 27.76
CA GLN A 165 5.98 2.99 26.53
C GLN A 165 6.90 3.75 25.57
N ASN A 166 8.02 4.28 26.07
CA ASN A 166 8.99 5.08 25.33
C ASN A 166 10.39 4.52 25.45
N VAL A 167 11.16 4.65 24.37
CA VAL A 167 12.60 4.49 24.36
C VAL A 167 13.27 5.84 24.17
N ASN A 168 14.05 6.25 25.16
CA ASN A 168 14.72 7.56 25.21
C ASN A 168 16.21 7.37 25.09
N TYR A 169 16.85 8.12 24.21
CA TYR A 169 18.28 8.13 23.97
C TYR A 169 18.88 9.48 24.39
N ASN A 170 19.97 9.44 25.11
CA ASN A 170 20.75 10.63 25.44
C ASN A 170 22.11 10.57 24.73
N ASP A 171 22.49 11.67 24.10
CA ASP A 171 23.74 11.82 23.36
C ASP A 171 23.94 10.70 22.32
N ALA A 172 22.98 10.61 21.39
CA ALA A 172 23.04 9.62 20.32
C ALA A 172 23.85 10.15 19.11
N VAL A 173 24.73 9.29 18.59
CA VAL A 173 25.58 9.57 17.44
C VAL A 173 25.41 8.47 16.40
N LEU A 174 24.95 8.82 15.22
CA LEU A 174 25.00 7.94 14.05
C LEU A 174 26.40 8.02 13.43
N LYS A 175 27.04 6.87 13.25
CA LYS A 175 28.34 6.75 12.58
C LYS A 175 28.21 5.88 11.34
N VAL A 176 28.85 6.27 10.25
CA VAL A 176 29.03 5.49 9.03
C VAL A 176 30.51 5.18 8.87
N LYS A 177 30.86 3.90 8.84
CA LYS A 177 32.28 3.45 8.84
C LYS A 177 33.10 4.15 9.92
N ASN A 178 32.58 4.22 11.14
CA ASN A 178 33.14 4.91 12.32
C ASN A 178 33.21 6.45 12.23
N VAL A 179 32.81 7.09 11.12
CA VAL A 179 32.76 8.55 11.00
C VAL A 179 31.43 9.05 11.56
N PRO A 180 31.42 9.97 12.55
CA PRO A 180 30.17 10.55 13.04
C PRO A 180 29.53 11.43 11.97
N VAL A 181 28.28 11.12 11.59
CA VAL A 181 27.53 11.85 10.56
C VAL A 181 26.34 12.62 11.11
N LEU A 182 25.80 12.19 12.25
CA LEU A 182 24.68 12.88 12.91
C LEU A 182 24.82 12.75 14.42
N TYR A 183 24.57 13.83 15.15
CA TYR A 183 24.50 13.87 16.61
C TYR A 183 23.15 14.44 17.05
N THR A 184 22.54 13.83 18.04
CA THR A 184 21.38 14.39 18.74
C THR A 184 21.57 14.27 20.25
N PRO A 185 21.38 15.36 21.02
CA PRO A 185 21.50 15.31 22.48
C PRO A 185 20.38 14.49 23.13
N TYR A 186 19.21 14.45 22.47
CA TYR A 186 18.06 13.70 22.91
C TYR A 186 17.24 13.21 21.73
N LEU A 187 16.88 11.92 21.75
CA LEU A 187 15.94 11.31 20.83
C LEU A 187 14.97 10.45 21.64
N SER A 188 13.72 10.45 21.29
CA SER A 188 12.70 9.59 21.88
C SER A 188 11.82 9.01 20.78
N HIS A 189 11.51 7.74 20.87
CA HIS A 189 10.50 7.11 20.03
C HIS A 189 9.62 6.18 20.87
N PRO A 190 8.39 5.88 20.41
CA PRO A 190 7.53 4.90 21.05
C PRO A 190 8.19 3.52 21.11
N ASP A 191 7.83 2.72 22.13
CA ASP A 191 8.15 1.29 22.15
C ASP A 191 7.58 0.62 20.88
N PRO A 192 8.28 -0.32 20.24
CA PRO A 192 7.79 -1.07 19.08
C PRO A 192 6.44 -1.78 19.29
N LYS A 193 6.03 -2.00 20.54
CA LYS A 193 4.71 -2.56 20.87
C LYS A 193 3.56 -1.54 20.71
N VAL A 194 3.86 -0.25 20.68
CA VAL A 194 2.89 0.83 20.49
C VAL A 194 2.56 0.93 19.01
N LYS A 195 1.36 0.50 18.63
CA LYS A 195 0.94 0.46 17.23
C LYS A 195 0.78 1.85 16.61
N ARG A 196 0.34 2.86 17.41
CA ARG A 196 0.08 4.23 16.92
C ARG A 196 0.41 5.23 18.01
N ARG A 197 1.08 6.33 17.65
CA ARG A 197 1.36 7.46 18.52
C ARG A 197 1.82 8.68 17.74
N SER A 198 1.42 9.87 18.19
CA SER A 198 1.92 11.14 17.64
C SER A 198 3.42 11.30 17.86
N GLY A 199 4.14 11.77 16.83
CA GLY A 199 5.58 12.00 16.90
C GLY A 199 6.22 12.29 15.55
N PHE A 200 7.51 12.66 15.59
CA PHE A 200 8.32 12.79 14.39
C PHE A 200 8.58 11.42 13.77
N LEU A 201 8.39 11.35 12.46
CA LEU A 201 8.83 10.21 11.66
C LEU A 201 10.28 10.42 11.19
N ALA A 202 10.88 9.39 10.60
CA ALA A 202 12.25 9.46 10.10
C ALA A 202 12.39 10.60 9.07
N PRO A 203 13.35 11.52 9.24
CA PRO A 203 13.59 12.58 8.27
C PRO A 203 14.21 12.00 6.99
N THR A 204 13.89 12.64 5.85
CA THR A 204 14.45 12.26 4.55
C THR A 204 15.25 13.42 3.98
N ILE A 205 16.47 13.13 3.53
CA ILE A 205 17.34 14.09 2.84
C ILE A 205 17.40 13.71 1.37
N GLY A 206 17.23 14.68 0.49
CA GLY A 206 17.22 14.44 -0.95
C GLY A 206 17.75 15.63 -1.74
N LYS A 207 17.71 15.49 -3.06
CA LYS A 207 17.99 16.56 -4.02
C LYS A 207 16.91 16.55 -5.10
N ASN A 208 16.42 17.72 -5.44
CA ASN A 208 15.44 17.95 -6.49
C ASN A 208 15.97 19.06 -7.42
N SER A 209 15.72 18.94 -8.73
CA SER A 209 16.23 19.93 -9.71
C SER A 209 15.61 21.30 -9.56
N TYR A 210 14.40 21.39 -9.05
CA TYR A 210 13.65 22.64 -8.84
C TYR A 210 13.83 23.23 -7.44
N LEU A 211 13.85 22.35 -6.41
CA LEU A 211 13.90 22.72 -5.00
C LEU A 211 15.34 22.81 -4.45
N GLY A 212 16.34 22.33 -5.20
CA GLY A 212 17.71 22.17 -4.70
C GLY A 212 17.86 21.00 -3.73
N GLY A 213 18.67 21.19 -2.69
CA GLY A 213 18.77 20.27 -1.55
C GLY A 213 17.48 20.28 -0.73
N THR A 214 17.01 19.13 -0.30
CA THR A 214 15.74 19.00 0.45
C THR A 214 15.93 18.23 1.75
N LEU A 215 15.28 18.69 2.81
CA LEU A 215 15.14 17.99 4.09
C LEU A 215 13.65 17.92 4.43
N GLN A 216 13.11 16.72 4.48
CA GLN A 216 11.72 16.46 4.89
C GLN A 216 11.71 16.02 6.35
N THR A 217 10.85 16.60 7.17
CA THR A 217 10.73 16.27 8.60
C THR A 217 9.25 15.99 8.94
N PRO A 218 8.73 14.82 8.58
CA PRO A 218 7.32 14.53 8.80
C PRO A 218 7.00 14.37 10.29
N TYR A 219 5.84 14.90 10.70
CA TYR A 219 5.26 14.71 12.02
C TYR A 219 3.89 14.06 11.88
N PHE A 220 3.72 12.93 12.54
CA PHE A 220 2.48 12.16 12.58
C PHE A 220 1.64 12.59 13.78
N PHE A 221 0.39 12.95 13.55
CA PHE A 221 -0.62 13.24 14.56
C PHE A 221 -1.57 12.05 14.63
N ASP A 222 -1.51 11.28 15.69
CA ASP A 222 -2.47 10.27 16.06
C ASP A 222 -3.65 10.97 16.74
N ILE A 223 -4.72 11.23 15.97
CA ILE A 223 -5.87 11.99 16.45
C ILE A 223 -6.78 11.07 17.27
N ASP A 224 -7.12 9.91 16.71
CA ASP A 224 -7.80 8.81 17.36
C ASP A 224 -7.58 7.48 16.61
N GLU A 225 -8.23 6.39 17.05
CA GLU A 225 -8.07 5.05 16.47
C GLU A 225 -8.42 4.98 14.98
N HIS A 226 -9.25 5.92 14.49
CA HIS A 226 -9.83 5.90 13.17
C HIS A 226 -9.37 7.07 12.29
N GLN A 227 -8.55 7.98 12.80
CA GLN A 227 -8.07 9.12 12.02
C GLN A 227 -6.67 9.57 12.42
N ASP A 228 -5.94 10.01 11.42
CA ASP A 228 -4.60 10.55 11.57
C ASP A 228 -4.34 11.69 10.59
N PHE A 229 -3.35 12.49 10.93
CA PHE A 229 -2.84 13.53 10.07
C PHE A 229 -1.32 13.53 10.09
N THR A 230 -0.71 13.55 8.92
CA THR A 230 0.74 13.70 8.78
C THR A 230 1.05 15.05 8.16
N PHE A 231 1.81 15.87 8.86
CA PHE A 231 2.33 17.14 8.33
C PHE A 231 3.81 16.99 8.00
N THR A 232 4.19 17.31 6.75
CA THR A 232 5.57 17.17 6.28
C THR A 232 6.07 18.48 5.71
N PRO A 233 6.74 19.33 6.48
CA PRO A 233 7.49 20.46 5.93
C PRO A 233 8.72 19.92 5.17
N ILE A 234 8.95 20.45 3.97
CA ILE A 234 10.14 20.23 3.16
C ILE A 234 10.94 21.52 3.15
N PHE A 235 12.04 21.53 3.86
CA PHE A 235 13.01 22.62 3.81
C PHE A 235 13.85 22.46 2.54
N THR A 236 14.03 23.55 1.81
CA THR A 236 14.68 23.57 0.50
C THR A 236 15.81 24.60 0.47
N THR A 237 16.84 24.40 -0.39
CA THR A 237 17.93 25.39 -0.55
C THR A 237 17.59 26.49 -1.52
N ASP A 238 16.75 26.23 -2.53
CA ASP A 238 16.56 27.12 -3.68
C ASP A 238 15.17 27.77 -3.70
N LYS A 239 14.23 27.30 -2.89
CA LYS A 239 12.85 27.76 -2.80
C LYS A 239 12.40 27.98 -1.36
N ASP A 240 11.19 28.50 -1.17
CA ASP A 240 10.53 28.55 0.13
C ASP A 240 10.15 27.14 0.61
N ILE A 241 9.73 27.03 1.86
CA ILE A 241 9.33 25.76 2.47
C ILE A 241 8.08 25.22 1.75
N VAL A 242 8.14 23.96 1.29
CA VAL A 242 6.96 23.25 0.81
C VAL A 242 6.26 22.59 2.00
N MET A 243 4.97 22.84 2.15
CA MET A 243 4.16 22.24 3.21
C MET A 243 3.31 21.12 2.63
N LEU A 244 3.47 19.87 3.10
CA LEU A 244 2.62 18.76 2.74
C LEU A 244 1.76 18.37 3.93
N GLY A 245 0.52 17.99 3.65
CA GLY A 245 -0.41 17.43 4.63
C GLY A 245 -1.10 16.19 4.06
N LYS A 246 -1.20 15.14 4.86
CA LYS A 246 -1.99 13.95 4.53
C LYS A 246 -2.90 13.63 5.70
N TYR A 247 -4.20 13.56 5.45
CA TYR A 247 -5.23 13.20 6.41
C TYR A 247 -5.90 11.90 5.99
N ASN A 248 -6.02 10.95 6.91
CA ASN A 248 -6.73 9.70 6.72
C ASN A 248 -7.82 9.57 7.77
N LYS A 249 -8.98 9.08 7.35
CA LYS A 249 -10.10 8.77 8.24
C LYS A 249 -10.78 7.48 7.82
N TYR A 250 -10.97 6.59 8.79
CA TYR A 250 -11.68 5.33 8.64
C TYR A 250 -13.04 5.43 9.33
N PHE A 251 -14.08 5.05 8.62
CA PHE A 251 -15.46 4.98 9.12
C PHE A 251 -15.88 3.52 9.23
N TYR A 252 -16.96 3.25 9.91
CA TYR A 252 -17.49 1.88 9.97
C TYR A 252 -17.76 1.28 8.58
N SER A 253 -18.23 2.10 7.64
CA SER A 253 -18.62 1.68 6.29
C SER A 253 -17.72 2.23 5.18
N GLY A 254 -16.52 2.71 5.50
CA GLY A 254 -15.65 3.27 4.46
C GLY A 254 -14.41 3.97 4.96
N GLU A 255 -13.71 4.60 4.01
CA GLU A 255 -12.48 5.33 4.27
C GLU A 255 -12.41 6.62 3.46
N MET A 256 -11.64 7.57 3.96
CA MET A 256 -11.28 8.80 3.27
C MET A 256 -9.80 9.09 3.48
N SER A 257 -9.11 9.46 2.41
CA SER A 257 -7.74 9.97 2.44
C SER A 257 -7.68 11.26 1.65
N THR A 258 -7.09 12.29 2.24
CA THR A 258 -6.85 13.56 1.54
C THR A 258 -5.40 13.95 1.75
N ASP A 259 -4.71 14.20 0.65
CA ASP A 259 -3.37 14.77 0.70
C ASP A 259 -3.30 16.07 -0.10
N GLY A 260 -2.40 16.93 0.30
CA GLY A 260 -2.23 18.22 -0.35
C GLY A 260 -0.89 18.84 -0.02
N SER A 261 -0.52 19.79 -0.85
CA SER A 261 0.70 20.58 -0.63
C SER A 261 0.53 22.03 -0.99
N TYR A 262 1.40 22.84 -0.43
CA TYR A 262 1.43 24.28 -0.67
C TYR A 262 2.88 24.77 -0.74
N LEU A 263 3.15 25.64 -1.72
CA LEU A 263 4.40 26.36 -1.91
C LEU A 263 4.07 27.81 -2.29
N HIS A 264 4.71 28.77 -1.63
CA HIS A 264 4.75 30.14 -2.12
C HIS A 264 6.00 30.31 -2.99
N ASP A 265 5.80 30.38 -4.31
CA ASP A 265 6.91 30.46 -5.26
C ASP A 265 7.23 31.93 -5.58
N LYS A 266 8.52 32.30 -5.47
CA LYS A 266 9.04 33.65 -5.74
C LYS A 266 9.75 33.76 -7.08
N ALA A 267 9.76 32.66 -7.88
CA ALA A 267 10.39 32.70 -9.20
C ALA A 267 9.67 33.68 -10.12
N GLU A 268 10.42 34.49 -10.89
CA GLU A 268 9.87 35.57 -11.74
C GLU A 268 8.83 35.09 -12.75
N ASP A 269 8.98 33.86 -13.27
CA ASP A 269 8.11 33.22 -14.26
C ASP A 269 6.88 32.54 -13.64
N ARG A 270 6.84 32.38 -12.30
CA ARG A 270 5.82 31.60 -11.59
C ARG A 270 5.42 32.15 -10.24
N GLN A 271 5.52 33.48 -10.07
CA GLN A 271 5.17 34.13 -8.80
C GLN A 271 3.76 33.76 -8.36
N GLY A 272 3.63 33.25 -7.13
CA GLY A 272 2.35 33.05 -6.48
C GLY A 272 2.25 31.81 -5.62
N ASN A 273 1.02 31.55 -5.26
CA ASN A 273 0.67 30.39 -4.45
C ASN A 273 0.43 29.18 -5.36
N ARG A 274 1.18 28.13 -5.13
CA ARG A 274 1.10 26.88 -5.88
C ARG A 274 0.76 25.72 -4.94
N GLY A 275 0.03 24.75 -5.43
CA GLY A 275 -0.35 23.62 -4.59
C GLY A 275 -1.15 22.56 -5.32
N HIS A 276 -1.36 21.46 -4.63
CA HIS A 276 -2.30 20.42 -5.04
C HIS A 276 -3.17 19.98 -3.86
N ILE A 277 -4.30 19.38 -4.17
CA ILE A 277 -5.14 18.65 -3.24
C ILE A 277 -5.74 17.45 -3.96
N PHE A 278 -5.51 16.25 -3.40
CA PHE A 278 -6.10 15.00 -3.84
C PHE A 278 -6.96 14.46 -2.71
N ALA A 279 -8.16 13.99 -3.04
CA ALA A 279 -9.08 13.44 -2.06
C ALA A 279 -9.68 12.15 -2.60
N TYR A 280 -9.42 11.07 -1.91
CA TYR A 280 -9.98 9.76 -2.15
C TYR A 280 -11.00 9.41 -1.06
N GLY A 281 -12.09 8.81 -1.45
CA GLY A 281 -13.09 8.30 -0.51
C GLY A 281 -13.80 7.08 -1.07
N ARG A 282 -14.09 6.11 -0.19
CA ARG A 282 -14.86 4.91 -0.52
C ARG A 282 -15.80 4.57 0.62
N TYR A 283 -17.08 4.42 0.31
CA TYR A 283 -18.14 4.17 1.27
C TYR A 283 -19.08 3.07 0.81
N GLU A 284 -19.37 2.11 1.65
CA GLU A 284 -20.49 1.18 1.52
C GLU A 284 -21.75 1.86 2.07
N ILE A 285 -22.60 2.40 1.17
CA ILE A 285 -23.85 3.07 1.57
C ILE A 285 -24.79 2.04 2.23
N ASN A 286 -24.84 0.84 1.65
CA ASN A 286 -25.53 -0.33 2.18
C ASN A 286 -24.97 -1.60 1.51
N ASN A 287 -25.58 -2.77 1.74
CA ASN A 287 -25.13 -4.05 1.20
C ASN A 287 -25.08 -4.14 -0.34
N TYR A 288 -25.73 -3.22 -1.03
CA TYR A 288 -25.84 -3.19 -2.49
C TYR A 288 -25.09 -2.03 -3.12
N TRP A 289 -24.98 -0.90 -2.44
CA TRP A 289 -24.47 0.34 -3.01
C TRP A 289 -23.10 0.70 -2.43
N LEU A 290 -22.15 0.88 -3.34
CA LEU A 290 -20.82 1.42 -3.08
C LEU A 290 -20.73 2.82 -3.68
N PHE A 291 -20.18 3.75 -2.93
CA PHE A 291 -19.80 5.09 -3.40
C PHE A 291 -18.30 5.23 -3.33
N ASP A 292 -17.66 5.69 -4.40
CA ASP A 292 -16.26 6.06 -4.41
C ASP A 292 -16.01 7.38 -5.14
N THR A 293 -14.99 8.08 -4.71
CA THR A 293 -14.55 9.34 -5.29
C THR A 293 -13.03 9.44 -5.26
N ASP A 294 -12.45 10.00 -6.34
CA ASP A 294 -11.02 10.32 -6.47
C ASP A 294 -10.93 11.71 -7.11
N LEU A 295 -10.78 12.74 -6.30
CA LEU A 295 -10.75 14.13 -6.74
C LEU A 295 -9.32 14.64 -6.77
N LYS A 296 -8.91 15.25 -7.87
CA LYS A 296 -7.54 15.73 -8.10
C LYS A 296 -7.54 17.15 -8.59
N TYR A 297 -6.92 18.01 -7.82
CA TYR A 297 -6.69 19.40 -8.17
C TYR A 297 -5.22 19.75 -8.06
N VAL A 298 -4.74 20.51 -9.02
CA VAL A 298 -3.40 21.09 -9.03
C VAL A 298 -3.46 22.52 -9.56
N SER A 299 -2.69 23.42 -8.98
CA SER A 299 -2.67 24.85 -9.35
C SER A 299 -2.21 25.10 -10.78
N ASP A 300 -1.20 24.36 -11.20
CA ASP A 300 -0.60 24.48 -12.54
C ASP A 300 -0.03 23.13 -13.01
N ASP A 301 0.19 23.01 -14.30
CA ASP A 301 0.50 21.76 -14.98
C ASP A 301 1.89 21.19 -14.68
N LEU A 302 2.80 22.01 -14.16
CA LEU A 302 4.18 21.63 -13.86
C LEU A 302 4.43 21.35 -12.38
N TYR A 303 3.50 21.72 -11.51
CA TYR A 303 3.66 21.65 -10.06
C TYR A 303 4.11 20.28 -9.56
N LEU A 304 3.39 19.21 -9.95
CA LEU A 304 3.70 17.85 -9.50
C LEU A 304 5.07 17.37 -10.01
N LYS A 305 5.40 17.72 -11.25
CA LYS A 305 6.66 17.34 -11.90
C LYS A 305 7.85 18.01 -11.24
N GLU A 306 7.78 19.33 -11.06
CA GLU A 306 8.86 20.12 -10.46
C GLU A 306 9.13 19.73 -9.01
N LEU A 307 8.09 19.47 -8.23
CA LEU A 307 8.24 19.07 -6.84
C LEU A 307 8.50 17.57 -6.67
N SER A 308 8.47 16.79 -7.75
CA SER A 308 8.60 15.31 -7.71
C SER A 308 7.55 14.64 -6.81
N LEU A 309 6.32 15.15 -6.86
CA LEU A 309 5.19 14.62 -6.10
C LEU A 309 4.55 13.40 -6.78
N PRO A 310 3.67 12.64 -6.10
CA PRO A 310 2.92 11.55 -6.72
C PRO A 310 2.22 12.01 -8.00
N GLN A 311 2.08 11.09 -8.98
CA GLN A 311 1.47 11.32 -10.30
C GLN A 311 2.19 12.37 -11.19
N LYS A 312 3.45 12.68 -10.90
CA LYS A 312 4.28 13.63 -11.68
C LYS A 312 4.51 13.22 -13.14
N ASP A 313 4.38 11.94 -13.44
CA ASP A 313 4.63 11.38 -14.78
C ASP A 313 3.33 11.12 -15.57
N ASP A 314 2.16 11.38 -14.96
CA ASP A 314 0.86 11.27 -15.62
C ASP A 314 0.69 12.42 -16.63
N ALA A 315 0.10 12.11 -17.79
CA ALA A 315 -0.28 13.13 -18.76
C ALA A 315 -1.59 13.81 -18.38
N TRP A 316 -2.49 13.07 -17.74
CA TRP A 316 -3.81 13.50 -17.34
C TRP A 316 -4.08 13.19 -15.88
N LEU A 317 -4.63 14.17 -15.16
CA LEU A 317 -5.25 13.93 -13.87
C LEU A 317 -6.75 13.71 -14.09
N VAL A 318 -7.23 12.55 -13.68
CA VAL A 318 -8.65 12.18 -13.82
C VAL A 318 -9.29 12.26 -12.44
N SER A 319 -10.31 13.13 -12.32
CA SER A 319 -11.17 13.18 -11.14
C SER A 319 -12.43 12.38 -11.41
N THR A 320 -12.82 11.52 -10.46
CA THR A 320 -13.99 10.65 -10.60
C THR A 320 -14.89 10.76 -9.37
N ILE A 321 -16.20 10.71 -9.62
CA ILE A 321 -17.23 10.47 -8.60
C ILE A 321 -18.08 9.34 -9.14
N ARG A 322 -18.25 8.27 -8.36
CA ARG A 322 -18.95 7.07 -8.82
C ARG A 322 -19.80 6.47 -7.70
N SER A 323 -21.01 6.07 -8.07
CA SER A 323 -21.86 5.23 -7.24
C SER A 323 -22.22 3.97 -8.00
N GLN A 324 -22.05 2.81 -7.41
CA GLN A 324 -22.25 1.50 -8.03
C GLN A 324 -23.19 0.66 -7.18
N MET A 325 -24.10 -0.04 -7.86
CA MET A 325 -24.99 -1.02 -7.25
C MET A 325 -24.65 -2.43 -7.75
N PHE A 326 -24.61 -3.39 -6.83
CA PHE A 326 -24.48 -4.81 -7.11
C PHE A 326 -25.57 -5.57 -6.37
N ASP A 327 -26.51 -6.14 -7.13
CA ASP A 327 -27.59 -6.95 -6.55
C ASP A 327 -27.82 -8.19 -7.41
N ASN A 328 -27.34 -9.35 -6.94
CA ASN A 328 -27.43 -10.65 -7.60
C ASN A 328 -26.92 -10.62 -9.06
N ARG A 329 -27.84 -10.36 -10.02
CA ARG A 329 -27.57 -10.31 -11.46
C ARG A 329 -27.75 -8.90 -12.04
N ASP A 330 -27.95 -7.93 -11.18
CA ASP A 330 -28.13 -6.54 -11.54
C ASP A 330 -26.90 -5.73 -11.19
N TYR A 331 -26.47 -4.90 -12.10
CA TYR A 331 -25.44 -3.89 -11.90
C TYR A 331 -25.96 -2.53 -12.34
N ALA A 332 -25.70 -1.51 -11.55
CA ALA A 332 -25.93 -0.13 -11.97
C ALA A 332 -24.75 0.75 -11.56
N SER A 333 -24.45 1.77 -12.37
CA SER A 333 -23.53 2.82 -11.99
C SER A 333 -24.00 4.19 -12.44
N ILE A 334 -23.62 5.20 -11.65
CA ILE A 334 -23.72 6.61 -12.01
C ILE A 334 -22.37 7.22 -11.73
N GLU A 335 -21.77 7.82 -12.75
CA GLU A 335 -20.38 8.25 -12.73
C GLU A 335 -20.25 9.66 -13.30
N ALA A 336 -19.24 10.40 -12.84
CA ALA A 336 -18.81 11.67 -13.40
C ALA A 336 -17.28 11.69 -13.52
N TYR A 337 -16.78 12.24 -14.62
CA TYR A 337 -15.35 12.32 -14.92
C TYR A 337 -14.97 13.74 -15.32
N TYR A 338 -13.91 14.24 -14.69
CA TYR A 338 -13.25 15.48 -15.06
C TYR A 338 -11.77 15.23 -15.34
N TYR A 339 -11.30 15.73 -16.48
CA TYR A 339 -9.93 15.54 -16.94
C TYR A 339 -9.16 16.86 -16.91
N LYS A 340 -7.96 16.86 -16.34
CA LYS A 340 -7.02 17.98 -16.38
C LYS A 340 -5.72 17.52 -17.02
N LEU A 341 -5.33 18.15 -18.13
CA LEU A 341 -4.04 17.91 -18.78
C LEU A 341 -2.91 18.50 -17.93
N VAL A 342 -1.87 17.70 -17.65
CA VAL A 342 -0.67 18.09 -16.88
C VAL A 342 0.61 17.63 -17.57
N SER A 343 0.57 17.53 -18.91
CA SER A 343 1.69 17.01 -19.70
C SER A 343 2.76 18.06 -19.95
N TYR A 344 3.86 17.94 -19.23
CA TYR A 344 5.06 18.74 -19.42
C TYR A 344 5.67 18.64 -20.85
N ASN A 345 5.71 17.42 -21.39
CA ASN A 345 6.35 17.17 -22.68
C ASN A 345 5.64 17.88 -23.84
N LEU A 346 4.33 18.03 -23.77
CA LEU A 346 3.56 18.75 -24.79
C LEU A 346 3.70 20.26 -24.65
N GLN A 347 3.82 20.77 -23.43
CA GLN A 347 3.95 22.21 -23.17
C GLN A 347 5.27 22.78 -23.72
N GLU A 348 6.38 22.02 -23.64
CA GLU A 348 7.68 22.45 -24.18
C GLU A 348 7.85 22.15 -25.68
N ALA A 349 7.30 21.02 -26.16
CA ALA A 349 7.52 20.55 -27.52
C ALA A 349 6.60 21.24 -28.55
N ASP A 350 5.30 21.42 -28.24
CA ASP A 350 4.32 22.01 -29.15
C ASP A 350 3.15 22.67 -28.36
N LYS A 351 3.23 23.97 -28.21
CA LYS A 351 2.20 24.78 -27.56
C LYS A 351 0.83 24.72 -28.26
N ASN A 352 0.82 24.53 -29.58
CA ASN A 352 -0.43 24.43 -30.33
C ASN A 352 -1.11 23.07 -30.06
N GLU A 353 -0.34 21.99 -30.00
CA GLU A 353 -0.83 20.67 -29.66
C GLU A 353 -1.34 20.61 -28.22
N TYR A 354 -0.61 21.21 -27.27
CA TYR A 354 -1.06 21.34 -25.88
C TYR A 354 -2.40 22.09 -25.80
N ASN A 355 -2.53 23.25 -26.45
CA ASN A 355 -3.77 24.02 -26.45
C ASN A 355 -4.91 23.23 -27.10
N ARG A 356 -4.65 22.51 -28.19
CA ARG A 356 -5.62 21.66 -28.86
C ARG A 356 -6.12 20.53 -27.98
N GLN A 357 -5.22 19.85 -27.28
CA GLN A 357 -5.60 18.78 -26.35
C GLN A 357 -6.34 19.33 -25.14
N ASN A 358 -5.90 20.46 -24.59
CA ASN A 358 -6.54 21.05 -23.43
C ASN A 358 -7.94 21.59 -23.73
N SER A 359 -8.18 22.16 -24.94
CA SER A 359 -9.53 22.59 -25.34
C SER A 359 -10.47 21.43 -25.70
N ASN A 360 -9.90 20.29 -26.09
CA ASN A 360 -10.67 19.11 -26.49
C ASN A 360 -10.92 18.11 -25.33
N LYS A 361 -10.55 18.46 -24.09
CA LYS A 361 -10.78 17.60 -22.92
C LYS A 361 -12.27 17.42 -22.66
N PRO A 362 -12.74 16.18 -22.48
CA PRO A 362 -14.14 15.94 -22.15
C PRO A 362 -14.41 16.19 -20.66
N PHE A 363 -15.63 16.63 -20.38
CA PHE A 363 -16.26 16.55 -19.07
C PHE A 363 -17.48 15.64 -19.18
N VAL A 364 -17.47 14.50 -18.53
CA VAL A 364 -18.52 13.49 -18.66
C VAL A 364 -19.39 13.51 -17.41
N VAL A 365 -20.65 13.93 -17.56
CA VAL A 365 -21.61 13.99 -16.44
C VAL A 365 -23.07 14.08 -16.91
N PRO A 366 -23.92 13.12 -16.53
CA PRO A 366 -23.58 11.83 -15.94
C PRO A 366 -23.18 10.79 -17.01
N LEU A 367 -22.41 9.79 -16.60
CA LEU A 367 -22.35 8.49 -17.27
C LEU A 367 -23.15 7.51 -16.42
N MET A 368 -24.21 6.94 -16.98
CA MET A 368 -25.06 5.97 -16.30
C MET A 368 -25.02 4.64 -17.03
N MET A 369 -24.98 3.56 -16.27
CA MET A 369 -25.06 2.20 -16.79
C MET A 369 -26.01 1.37 -15.91
N TYR A 370 -26.81 0.53 -16.54
CA TYR A 370 -27.60 -0.51 -15.88
C TYR A 370 -27.49 -1.78 -16.70
N GLU A 371 -27.14 -2.86 -16.05
CA GLU A 371 -27.08 -4.20 -16.63
C GLU A 371 -27.93 -5.15 -15.80
N ASN A 372 -28.77 -5.95 -16.48
CA ASN A 372 -29.59 -6.98 -15.88
C ASN A 372 -29.42 -8.28 -16.66
N ILE A 373 -29.28 -9.40 -15.94
CA ILE A 373 -29.29 -10.74 -16.51
C ILE A 373 -30.47 -11.50 -15.92
N SER A 374 -31.46 -11.85 -16.77
CA SER A 374 -32.63 -12.60 -16.33
C SER A 374 -32.28 -14.00 -15.84
N GLU A 375 -33.21 -14.62 -15.12
CA GLU A 375 -33.14 -16.06 -14.89
C GLU A 375 -33.31 -16.81 -16.22
N SER A 376 -32.70 -18.00 -16.27
CA SER A 376 -32.86 -18.89 -17.42
C SER A 376 -34.23 -19.58 -17.40
N ASN A 377 -34.85 -19.70 -18.57
CA ASN A 377 -36.07 -20.49 -18.72
C ASN A 377 -35.77 -22.01 -18.70
N GLU A 378 -36.79 -22.84 -18.88
CA GLU A 378 -36.69 -24.32 -18.90
C GLU A 378 -35.75 -24.87 -19.99
N TYR A 379 -35.47 -24.11 -21.05
CA TYR A 379 -34.52 -24.45 -22.11
C TYR A 379 -33.12 -23.90 -21.88
N GLY A 380 -32.88 -23.19 -20.75
CA GLY A 380 -31.62 -22.54 -20.43
C GLY A 380 -31.42 -21.16 -21.08
N ALA A 381 -32.41 -20.67 -21.84
CA ALA A 381 -32.31 -19.35 -22.49
C ALA A 381 -32.52 -18.22 -21.48
N TYR A 382 -31.75 -17.15 -21.62
CA TYR A 382 -31.83 -15.95 -20.79
C TYR A 382 -31.67 -14.66 -21.62
N PHE A 383 -32.08 -13.56 -21.02
CA PHE A 383 -31.86 -12.22 -21.54
C PHE A 383 -30.75 -11.52 -20.76
N LYS A 384 -29.88 -10.80 -21.46
CA LYS A 384 -28.98 -9.80 -20.89
C LYS A 384 -29.36 -8.45 -21.49
N ASN A 385 -29.70 -7.48 -20.65
CA ASN A 385 -30.08 -6.13 -21.05
C ASN A 385 -29.06 -5.16 -20.50
N THR A 386 -28.55 -4.27 -21.35
CA THR A 386 -27.64 -3.20 -20.95
C THR A 386 -28.23 -1.87 -21.39
N PHE A 387 -28.36 -0.96 -20.47
CA PHE A 387 -28.73 0.43 -20.71
C PHE A 387 -27.54 1.32 -20.38
N SER A 388 -27.22 2.29 -21.23
CA SER A 388 -26.21 3.30 -21.00
C SER A 388 -26.73 4.67 -21.40
N PHE A 389 -26.47 5.67 -20.55
CA PHE A 389 -26.66 7.08 -20.86
C PHE A 389 -25.35 7.80 -20.61
N ALA A 390 -24.88 8.60 -21.56
CA ALA A 390 -23.68 9.41 -21.43
C ALA A 390 -23.97 10.84 -21.90
N SER A 391 -23.49 11.81 -21.13
CA SER A 391 -23.51 13.21 -21.52
C SER A 391 -22.08 13.74 -21.46
N VAL A 392 -21.55 14.16 -22.60
CA VAL A 392 -20.16 14.61 -22.80
C VAL A 392 -20.17 16.06 -23.21
N TYR A 393 -19.38 16.87 -22.50
CA TYR A 393 -19.21 18.29 -22.75
C TYR A 393 -17.73 18.57 -23.06
N HIS A 394 -17.48 19.47 -24.01
CA HIS A 394 -16.14 19.98 -24.34
C HIS A 394 -16.12 21.51 -24.21
N GLU A 395 -14.94 22.09 -23.97
CA GLU A 395 -14.81 23.55 -23.81
C GLU A 395 -15.13 24.34 -25.11
N ASP A 396 -15.03 23.68 -26.27
CA ASP A 396 -15.30 24.28 -27.57
C ASP A 396 -16.76 24.11 -28.06
N ASP A 397 -17.71 23.97 -27.13
CA ASP A 397 -19.17 23.82 -27.35
C ASP A 397 -19.60 22.54 -28.07
N LYS A 398 -18.71 21.61 -28.34
CA LYS A 398 -19.06 20.28 -28.87
C LYS A 398 -19.65 19.42 -27.75
N ASN A 399 -20.94 19.31 -27.72
CA ASN A 399 -21.65 18.59 -26.68
C ASN A 399 -22.45 17.42 -27.29
N GLY A 400 -22.38 16.28 -26.63
CA GLY A 400 -23.12 15.08 -27.05
C GLY A 400 -23.83 14.40 -25.89
N GLN A 401 -25.06 13.95 -26.16
CA GLN A 401 -25.78 13.06 -25.28
C GLN A 401 -26.09 11.77 -26.04
N ARG A 402 -25.87 10.66 -25.41
CA ARG A 402 -26.18 9.34 -25.95
C ARG A 402 -26.97 8.52 -24.96
N MET A 403 -28.03 7.89 -25.47
CA MET A 403 -28.75 6.85 -24.78
C MET A 403 -28.67 5.58 -25.63
N SER A 404 -28.17 4.50 -25.06
CA SER A 404 -27.99 3.21 -25.74
C SER A 404 -28.65 2.09 -24.93
N MET A 405 -29.36 1.22 -25.64
CA MET A 405 -29.95 0.01 -25.07
C MET A 405 -29.53 -1.19 -25.91
N ILE A 406 -28.92 -2.18 -25.29
CA ILE A 406 -28.49 -3.43 -25.93
C ILE A 406 -29.23 -4.59 -25.25
N ASN A 407 -30.03 -5.31 -26.04
CA ASN A 407 -30.77 -6.48 -25.58
C ASN A 407 -30.13 -7.72 -26.23
N TYR A 408 -29.69 -8.67 -25.41
CA TYR A 408 -29.20 -9.95 -25.85
C TYR A 408 -30.20 -11.04 -25.45
N TRP A 409 -30.57 -11.90 -26.38
CA TRP A 409 -31.13 -13.20 -26.10
C TRP A 409 -30.06 -14.26 -26.30
N VAL A 410 -29.85 -15.11 -25.30
CA VAL A 410 -28.78 -16.12 -25.29
C VAL A 410 -29.38 -17.48 -25.01
N LEU A 411 -29.10 -18.46 -25.86
CA LEU A 411 -29.47 -19.85 -25.68
C LEU A 411 -28.23 -20.75 -25.69
N PRO A 412 -27.73 -21.21 -24.53
CA PRO A 412 -26.74 -22.25 -24.48
C PRO A 412 -27.39 -23.63 -24.78
N TYR A 413 -26.70 -24.46 -25.56
CA TYR A 413 -27.15 -25.81 -25.87
C TYR A 413 -25.96 -26.76 -25.87
N THR A 414 -26.09 -27.91 -25.23
CA THR A 414 -25.06 -28.95 -25.26
C THR A 414 -25.64 -30.17 -25.99
N SER A 415 -24.96 -30.59 -27.06
CA SER A 415 -25.36 -31.78 -27.82
C SER A 415 -25.08 -33.06 -27.02
N ARG A 416 -25.71 -34.16 -27.40
CA ARG A 416 -25.47 -35.50 -26.82
C ARG A 416 -24.03 -36.01 -27.03
N PHE A 417 -23.26 -35.36 -27.92
CA PHE A 417 -21.87 -35.70 -28.20
C PHE A 417 -20.88 -34.82 -27.40
N GLY A 418 -21.39 -33.89 -26.57
CA GLY A 418 -20.56 -33.01 -25.75
C GLY A 418 -20.15 -31.69 -26.43
N GLU A 419 -20.63 -31.44 -27.65
CA GLU A 419 -20.45 -30.16 -28.32
C GLU A 419 -21.30 -29.10 -27.61
N LYS A 420 -20.75 -27.93 -27.41
CA LYS A 420 -21.42 -26.77 -26.78
C LYS A 420 -21.70 -25.73 -27.85
N TYR A 421 -22.93 -25.34 -27.95
CA TYR A 421 -23.38 -24.25 -28.80
C TYR A 421 -23.89 -23.10 -27.94
N ARG A 422 -23.64 -21.89 -28.35
CA ARG A 422 -24.24 -20.67 -27.78
C ARG A 422 -24.82 -19.84 -28.92
N PHE A 423 -26.14 -19.81 -29.01
CA PHE A 423 -26.88 -18.97 -29.94
C PHE A 423 -27.11 -17.61 -29.27
N VAL A 424 -26.81 -16.53 -29.98
CA VAL A 424 -26.99 -15.17 -29.48
C VAL A 424 -27.71 -14.35 -30.53
N ALA A 425 -28.75 -13.64 -30.15
CA ALA A 425 -29.33 -12.57 -30.93
C ALA A 425 -29.25 -11.28 -30.14
N SER A 426 -28.76 -10.20 -30.72
CA SER A 426 -28.68 -8.90 -30.06
C SER A 426 -29.36 -7.82 -30.89
N LEU A 427 -29.93 -6.87 -30.17
CA LEU A 427 -30.52 -5.65 -30.76
C LEU A 427 -29.96 -4.45 -29.98
N LYS A 428 -29.14 -3.64 -30.64
CA LYS A 428 -28.67 -2.37 -30.11
C LYS A 428 -29.51 -1.24 -30.67
N SER A 429 -30.00 -0.36 -29.81
CA SER A 429 -30.80 0.80 -30.15
C SER A 429 -30.19 2.03 -29.49
N ASP A 430 -29.81 3.00 -30.31
CA ASP A 430 -29.15 4.21 -29.86
C ASP A 430 -29.96 5.45 -30.24
N LEU A 431 -29.97 6.44 -29.35
CA LEU A 431 -30.45 7.78 -29.58
C LEU A 431 -29.34 8.77 -29.21
N TYR A 432 -28.93 9.58 -30.15
CA TYR A 432 -27.96 10.65 -29.95
C TYR A 432 -28.66 12.00 -30.09
N TYR A 433 -28.24 12.95 -29.25
CA TYR A 433 -28.48 14.37 -29.44
C TYR A 433 -27.12 15.06 -29.45
N ILE A 434 -26.76 15.71 -30.54
CA ILE A 434 -25.43 16.22 -30.83
C ILE A 434 -25.54 17.70 -31.13
N ASN A 435 -24.64 18.48 -30.55
CA ASN A 435 -24.55 19.91 -30.77
C ASN A 435 -23.12 20.25 -31.28
N SER A 436 -23.07 20.98 -32.41
CA SER A 436 -21.85 21.54 -33.01
C SER A 436 -20.73 20.52 -33.31
N TYR A 437 -21.10 19.27 -33.65
CA TYR A 437 -20.13 18.27 -34.08
C TYR A 437 -19.57 18.59 -35.46
N ARG A 438 -18.23 18.74 -35.55
CA ARG A 438 -17.55 18.95 -36.81
C ARG A 438 -16.79 17.69 -37.21
N ASN A 439 -17.23 17.08 -38.31
CA ASN A 439 -16.65 15.83 -38.81
C ASN A 439 -15.29 16.06 -39.52
N THR A 440 -14.65 14.97 -39.94
CA THR A 440 -13.36 15.01 -40.66
C THR A 440 -13.41 15.74 -42.02
N TYR A 441 -14.61 15.95 -42.58
CA TYR A 441 -14.82 16.71 -43.83
C TYR A 441 -15.08 18.19 -43.56
N ASN A 442 -14.98 18.65 -42.29
CA ASN A 442 -15.25 20.01 -41.86
C ASN A 442 -16.76 20.42 -42.00
N GLU A 443 -17.64 19.43 -42.07
CA GLU A 443 -19.10 19.64 -42.05
C GLU A 443 -19.58 19.67 -40.60
N GLU A 444 -20.40 20.66 -40.23
CA GLU A 444 -20.95 20.77 -38.89
C GLU A 444 -22.35 20.14 -38.82
N TYR A 445 -22.60 19.37 -37.76
CA TYR A 445 -23.87 18.73 -37.51
C TYR A 445 -24.41 19.08 -36.12
N THR A 446 -25.68 19.45 -36.08
CA THR A 446 -26.47 19.64 -34.86
C THR A 446 -27.82 18.97 -35.06
N GLY A 447 -28.21 18.07 -34.16
CA GLY A 447 -29.50 17.39 -34.23
C GLY A 447 -29.52 16.03 -33.55
N ALA A 448 -30.64 15.33 -33.70
CA ALA A 448 -30.86 14.00 -33.19
C ALA A 448 -30.56 12.93 -34.25
N VAL A 449 -29.93 11.83 -33.85
CA VAL A 449 -29.68 10.65 -34.69
C VAL A 449 -30.15 9.41 -33.95
N THR A 450 -30.87 8.55 -34.65
CA THR A 450 -31.30 7.25 -34.13
C THR A 450 -30.60 6.14 -34.90
N ARG A 451 -30.23 5.07 -34.22
CA ARG A 451 -29.58 3.91 -34.82
C ARG A 451 -30.17 2.63 -34.22
N VAL A 452 -30.45 1.64 -35.07
CA VAL A 452 -30.88 0.31 -34.66
C VAL A 452 -29.97 -0.70 -35.36
N PHE A 453 -29.32 -1.57 -34.59
CA PHE A 453 -28.33 -2.49 -35.11
C PHE A 453 -28.55 -3.92 -34.58
N PRO A 454 -29.14 -4.82 -35.38
CA PRO A 454 -29.32 -6.22 -35.03
C PRO A 454 -28.08 -7.03 -35.38
N GLN A 455 -27.75 -8.02 -34.51
CA GLN A 455 -26.71 -9.02 -34.77
C GLN A 455 -27.19 -10.40 -34.34
N VAL A 456 -26.68 -11.43 -35.03
CA VAL A 456 -26.90 -12.82 -34.67
C VAL A 456 -25.55 -13.54 -34.67
N GLY A 457 -25.28 -14.32 -33.63
CA GLY A 457 -24.06 -15.09 -33.49
C GLY A 457 -24.31 -16.52 -33.11
N VAL A 458 -23.46 -17.42 -33.59
CA VAL A 458 -23.42 -18.82 -33.19
C VAL A 458 -21.98 -19.16 -32.82
N GLU A 459 -21.78 -19.49 -31.59
CA GLU A 459 -20.52 -20.00 -31.08
C GLU A 459 -20.60 -21.50 -30.90
N TRP A 460 -19.59 -22.21 -31.37
CA TRP A 460 -19.40 -23.65 -31.20
C TRP A 460 -18.11 -23.89 -30.43
N LYS A 461 -18.16 -24.79 -29.44
CA LYS A 461 -17.01 -25.24 -28.64
C LYS A 461 -17.07 -26.76 -28.49
N TYR A 462 -15.90 -27.38 -28.53
CA TYR A 462 -15.82 -28.81 -28.25
C TYR A 462 -14.63 -29.13 -27.33
N PRO A 463 -14.87 -29.29 -26.01
CA PRO A 463 -13.79 -29.57 -25.07
C PRO A 463 -13.34 -31.05 -25.16
N PHE A 464 -12.05 -31.22 -25.44
CA PHE A 464 -11.36 -32.51 -25.35
C PHE A 464 -10.52 -32.54 -24.09
N ILE A 465 -10.69 -33.57 -23.27
CA ILE A 465 -9.91 -33.75 -22.05
C ILE A 465 -9.07 -35.03 -22.12
N ARG A 466 -7.79 -34.90 -21.78
CA ARG A 466 -6.89 -36.06 -21.57
C ARG A 466 -6.35 -35.99 -20.16
N THR A 467 -6.72 -36.97 -19.32
CA THR A 467 -6.25 -37.08 -17.94
C THR A 467 -4.99 -37.93 -17.88
N GLY A 468 -3.90 -37.41 -17.34
CA GLY A 468 -2.65 -38.09 -17.02
C GLY A 468 -2.54 -38.40 -15.52
N LYS A 469 -1.40 -38.96 -15.08
CA LYS A 469 -1.15 -39.23 -13.65
C LYS A 469 -0.91 -37.94 -12.85
N ASP A 470 -0.18 -36.99 -13.42
CA ASP A 470 0.27 -35.76 -12.73
C ASP A 470 -0.41 -34.51 -13.24
N PHE A 471 -1.06 -34.53 -14.42
CA PHE A 471 -1.73 -33.41 -15.04
C PHE A 471 -2.84 -33.85 -15.99
N SER A 472 -3.80 -32.97 -16.22
CA SER A 472 -4.83 -33.09 -17.22
C SER A 472 -4.70 -32.00 -18.27
N HIS A 473 -4.77 -32.37 -19.55
CA HIS A 473 -4.83 -31.45 -20.67
C HIS A 473 -6.26 -31.27 -21.14
N ILE A 474 -6.67 -30.02 -21.33
CA ILE A 474 -7.93 -29.67 -21.97
C ILE A 474 -7.60 -28.87 -23.24
N ILE A 475 -8.13 -29.33 -24.37
CA ILE A 475 -8.06 -28.62 -25.64
C ILE A 475 -9.50 -28.34 -26.06
N GLU A 476 -9.84 -27.05 -26.16
CA GLU A 476 -11.19 -26.60 -26.54
C GLU A 476 -11.11 -25.72 -27.81
N PRO A 477 -11.29 -26.29 -29.01
CA PRO A 477 -11.49 -25.48 -30.19
C PRO A 477 -12.78 -24.68 -30.08
N VAL A 478 -12.72 -23.40 -30.48
CA VAL A 478 -13.84 -22.46 -30.47
C VAL A 478 -13.98 -21.85 -31.84
N VAL A 479 -15.20 -21.78 -32.33
CA VAL A 479 -15.56 -21.09 -33.57
C VAL A 479 -16.74 -20.20 -33.31
N LEU A 480 -16.66 -18.92 -33.71
CA LEU A 480 -17.75 -17.98 -33.65
C LEU A 480 -18.08 -17.49 -35.07
N ALA A 481 -19.33 -17.62 -35.46
CA ALA A 481 -19.86 -16.99 -36.67
C ALA A 481 -20.82 -15.87 -36.27
N VAL A 482 -20.64 -14.69 -36.83
CA VAL A 482 -21.48 -13.49 -36.58
C VAL A 482 -22.05 -12.98 -37.88
N PHE A 483 -23.32 -12.62 -37.85
CA PHE A 483 -24.06 -11.99 -38.94
C PHE A 483 -24.59 -10.63 -38.46
N ALA A 484 -24.14 -9.57 -39.11
CA ALA A 484 -24.52 -8.20 -38.81
C ALA A 484 -24.76 -7.41 -40.13
N PRO A 485 -25.55 -6.35 -40.12
CA PRO A 485 -25.72 -5.47 -41.26
C PRO A 485 -24.38 -4.82 -41.66
N ASN A 486 -24.22 -4.50 -42.93
CA ASN A 486 -23.17 -3.60 -43.40
C ASN A 486 -23.61 -2.14 -43.17
N GLY A 487 -22.68 -1.32 -42.61
CA GLY A 487 -22.98 0.10 -42.31
C GLY A 487 -23.58 0.28 -40.91
N GLY A 488 -24.19 1.45 -40.65
CA GLY A 488 -24.70 1.81 -39.33
C GLY A 488 -23.73 2.63 -38.46
N ASN A 489 -22.53 2.92 -38.96
CA ASN A 489 -21.61 3.89 -38.37
C ASN A 489 -21.70 5.20 -39.18
N GLU A 490 -22.46 6.17 -38.67
CA GLU A 490 -22.68 7.47 -39.34
C GLU A 490 -21.60 8.48 -38.93
N ASP A 491 -20.37 8.31 -39.41
CA ASP A 491 -19.20 9.14 -39.02
C ASP A 491 -19.37 10.63 -39.31
N LYS A 492 -20.28 10.99 -40.17
CA LYS A 492 -20.62 12.40 -40.46
C LYS A 492 -21.46 13.06 -39.39
N LYS A 493 -22.20 12.29 -38.59
CA LYS A 493 -23.16 12.80 -37.60
C LYS A 493 -22.86 12.33 -36.19
N ILE A 494 -22.31 11.13 -36.01
CA ILE A 494 -22.05 10.54 -34.69
C ILE A 494 -20.55 10.67 -34.38
N PRO A 495 -20.17 11.48 -33.36
CA PRO A 495 -18.79 11.53 -32.88
C PRO A 495 -18.37 10.16 -32.33
N ASN A 496 -17.06 9.93 -32.26
CA ASN A 496 -16.50 8.76 -31.59
C ASN A 496 -15.84 9.22 -30.29
N GLU A 497 -16.56 9.07 -29.18
CA GLU A 497 -16.08 9.48 -27.86
C GLU A 497 -15.52 8.30 -27.05
N ASP A 498 -16.01 7.06 -27.29
CA ASP A 498 -15.70 5.93 -26.43
C ASP A 498 -15.30 4.64 -27.14
N SER A 499 -15.34 4.58 -28.47
CA SER A 499 -15.01 3.38 -29.22
C SER A 499 -13.61 3.50 -29.84
N GLN A 500 -12.68 2.72 -29.34
CA GLN A 500 -11.31 2.63 -29.88
C GLN A 500 -11.27 1.72 -31.10
N ASP A 501 -10.23 1.88 -31.92
CA ASP A 501 -9.97 0.97 -33.04
C ASP A 501 -9.77 -0.46 -32.52
N ILE A 502 -10.24 -1.43 -33.34
CA ILE A 502 -10.18 -2.85 -32.95
C ILE A 502 -8.74 -3.33 -33.05
N ASP A 503 -8.14 -3.62 -31.91
CA ASP A 503 -6.92 -4.40 -31.81
C ASP A 503 -7.30 -5.82 -31.36
N LEU A 504 -7.11 -6.81 -32.25
CA LEU A 504 -7.58 -8.17 -32.04
C LEU A 504 -6.67 -8.90 -31.06
N ASP A 505 -7.26 -9.29 -29.94
CA ASP A 505 -6.61 -10.11 -28.93
C ASP A 505 -7.57 -11.21 -28.41
N ASP A 506 -7.13 -11.96 -27.42
CA ASP A 506 -7.91 -13.05 -26.81
C ASP A 506 -9.14 -12.55 -26.03
N SER A 507 -9.21 -11.28 -25.68
CA SER A 507 -10.35 -10.68 -24.96
C SER A 507 -11.53 -10.33 -25.87
N ASN A 508 -11.28 -10.03 -27.15
CA ASN A 508 -12.31 -9.50 -28.05
C ASN A 508 -12.60 -10.35 -29.29
N ILE A 509 -11.67 -11.23 -29.70
CA ILE A 509 -11.79 -12.01 -30.95
C ILE A 509 -13.07 -12.87 -31.03
N LEU A 510 -13.62 -13.27 -29.88
CA LEU A 510 -14.84 -14.08 -29.76
C LEU A 510 -16.04 -13.28 -29.27
N ASN A 511 -16.04 -11.93 -29.42
CA ASN A 511 -17.16 -11.08 -29.11
C ASN A 511 -18.06 -10.85 -30.32
N LEU A 512 -19.38 -10.63 -30.08
CA LEU A 512 -20.33 -10.24 -31.11
C LEU A 512 -20.02 -8.85 -31.68
N ASP A 513 -19.62 -7.94 -30.81
CA ASP A 513 -19.09 -6.63 -31.15
C ASP A 513 -17.70 -6.53 -30.55
N ARG A 514 -16.68 -6.27 -31.38
CA ARG A 514 -15.28 -6.22 -30.96
C ARG A 514 -14.86 -4.80 -30.57
N PHE A 515 -15.66 -3.78 -30.92
CA PHE A 515 -15.43 -2.43 -30.41
C PHE A 515 -15.71 -2.37 -28.90
N SER A 516 -14.82 -1.69 -28.18
CA SER A 516 -15.14 -1.18 -26.86
C SER A 516 -16.04 0.05 -26.98
N GLY A 517 -16.96 0.27 -26.03
CA GLY A 517 -17.85 1.42 -26.05
C GLY A 517 -19.11 1.24 -26.90
N TYR A 518 -19.76 2.33 -27.21
CA TYR A 518 -21.10 2.33 -27.84
C TYR A 518 -21.16 3.05 -29.18
N ASP A 519 -20.18 3.92 -29.49
CA ASP A 519 -20.28 4.83 -30.64
C ASP A 519 -20.05 4.15 -31.98
N ARG A 520 -19.32 3.05 -31.99
CA ARG A 520 -19.07 2.23 -33.19
C ARG A 520 -19.74 0.87 -33.05
N ASN A 521 -20.10 0.29 -34.19
CA ASN A 521 -20.61 -1.08 -34.31
C ASN A 521 -19.68 -1.88 -35.23
N ASP A 522 -19.47 -3.14 -34.89
CA ASP A 522 -18.70 -4.06 -35.71
C ASP A 522 -19.60 -4.65 -36.80
N THR A 523 -19.45 -4.12 -38.00
CA THR A 523 -20.36 -4.34 -39.14
C THR A 523 -19.93 -5.51 -40.00
N GLY A 524 -20.89 -6.08 -40.76
CA GLY A 524 -20.64 -7.19 -41.68
C GLY A 524 -20.68 -8.56 -41.03
N SER A 525 -20.50 -9.60 -41.87
CA SER A 525 -20.50 -11.01 -41.40
C SER A 525 -19.08 -11.52 -41.25
N ARG A 526 -18.82 -12.29 -40.27
CA ARG A 526 -17.51 -12.87 -39.98
C ARG A 526 -17.61 -14.24 -39.35
#